data_9b163abbc52d7e4366799d088b0ce8e6
#
_entry.id   9b163abbc52d7e4366799d088b0ce8e6
#
_cell.length_a   1.000
_cell.length_b   1.000
_cell.length_c   1.000
_cell.angle_alpha   90.00
_cell.angle_beta   90.00
_cell.angle_gamma   90.00
#
_symmetry.space_group_name_H-M   'P 1'
#
loop_
_entity.id
_entity.type
_entity.pdbx_description
1 polymer ?
#
loop_
_entity_poly.entity_id
_entity_poly.type
_entity_poly.pdbx_seq_one_letter_code
_entity_poly.pdbx_strand_id
1 'polypeptide(L)'
;MSVEIKTDEDVVTSFLSGEIDHHVALPIREKTDAAIISAHPKRVVLDFSGVTFMDSSGIGLVMGRYKICESMGASLEIHGLSRHAYKVMCLAGLQNLAVLKKKKEAEK
;
A
#
# COMPACT_ATOMS: atom_id res chain seq x y z
N MET A 1 10.68 -9.01 -6.83
CA MET A 1 9.60 -8.06 -6.43
C MET A 1 8.64 -7.87 -7.59
N SER A 2 7.38 -7.76 -7.31
CA SER A 2 6.42 -7.46 -8.36
C SER A 2 5.29 -6.62 -7.80
N VAL A 3 4.60 -5.96 -8.71
CA VAL A 3 3.39 -5.22 -8.39
C VAL A 3 2.34 -5.59 -9.42
N GLU A 4 1.17 -5.93 -8.93
CA GLU A 4 0.04 -6.26 -9.78
C GLU A 4 -1.10 -5.33 -9.42
N ILE A 5 -1.67 -4.67 -10.43
CA ILE A 5 -2.73 -3.71 -10.20
C ILE A 5 -4.05 -4.32 -10.65
N LYS A 6 -5.05 -4.21 -9.81
CA LYS A 6 -6.39 -4.64 -10.17
C LYS A 6 -7.34 -3.49 -9.93
N THR A 7 -8.12 -3.17 -10.93
CA THR A 7 -9.14 -2.13 -10.83
C THR A 7 -10.50 -2.77 -10.92
N ASP A 8 -11.34 -2.48 -9.94
CA ASP A 8 -12.68 -3.09 -9.88
C ASP A 8 -13.64 -2.00 -9.41
N GLU A 9 -14.41 -1.48 -10.37
CA GLU A 9 -15.35 -0.40 -10.12
C GLU A 9 -14.64 0.78 -9.48
N ASP A 10 -14.94 1.07 -8.21
CA ASP A 10 -14.39 2.24 -7.54
C ASP A 10 -13.14 1.94 -6.71
N VAL A 11 -12.57 0.75 -6.86
CA VAL A 11 -11.44 0.32 -6.03
C VAL A 11 -10.25 -0.02 -6.91
N VAL A 12 -9.10 0.57 -6.59
CA VAL A 12 -7.82 0.18 -7.17
C VAL A 12 -7.03 -0.54 -6.09
N THR A 13 -6.61 -1.77 -6.40
CA THR A 13 -5.78 -2.55 -5.48
C THR A 13 -4.42 -2.79 -6.11
N SER A 14 -3.38 -2.48 -5.37
CA SER A 14 -2.01 -2.73 -5.79
C SER A 14 -1.47 -3.86 -4.93
N PHE A 15 -1.22 -5.02 -5.56
CA PHE A 15 -0.70 -6.19 -4.86
C PHE A 15 0.82 -6.18 -4.97
N LEU A 16 1.47 -6.07 -3.82
CA LEU A 16 2.93 -5.97 -3.75
C LEU A 16 3.50 -7.29 -3.27
N SER A 17 4.67 -7.66 -3.79
CA SER A 17 5.32 -8.89 -3.34
C SER A 17 6.83 -8.73 -3.39
N GLY A 18 7.51 -9.57 -2.58
CA GLY A 18 8.96 -9.58 -2.51
C GLY A 18 9.50 -8.54 -1.54
N GLU A 19 10.73 -8.12 -1.76
CA GLU A 19 11.39 -7.17 -0.88
C GLU A 19 11.17 -5.75 -1.39
N ILE A 20 10.84 -4.85 -0.50
CA ILE A 20 10.61 -3.45 -0.84
C ILE A 20 11.75 -2.62 -0.30
N ASP A 21 12.58 -2.11 -1.23
CA ASP A 21 13.61 -1.14 -0.92
C ASP A 21 13.42 0.07 -1.84
N HIS A 22 14.31 1.05 -1.74
CA HIS A 22 14.10 2.27 -2.52
C HIS A 22 14.26 2.06 -4.02
N HIS A 23 14.92 0.98 -4.45
CA HIS A 23 15.04 0.70 -5.89
C HIS A 23 13.72 0.26 -6.49
N VAL A 24 12.98 -0.60 -5.75
CA VAL A 24 11.72 -1.12 -6.28
C VAL A 24 10.54 -0.23 -5.91
N ALA A 25 10.72 0.67 -4.95
CA ALA A 25 9.63 1.57 -4.57
C ALA A 25 9.21 2.47 -5.73
N LEU A 26 10.17 2.91 -6.56
CA LEU A 26 9.85 3.79 -7.66
C LEU A 26 8.90 3.18 -8.69
N PRO A 27 9.20 1.99 -9.25
CA PRO A 27 8.25 1.39 -10.18
C PRO A 27 6.90 1.06 -9.54
N ILE A 28 6.88 0.68 -8.27
CA ILE A 28 5.61 0.43 -7.58
C ILE A 28 4.80 1.72 -7.53
N ARG A 29 5.46 2.82 -7.16
CA ARG A 29 4.81 4.12 -7.09
C ARG A 29 4.26 4.54 -8.44
N GLU A 30 5.06 4.42 -9.48
CA GLU A 30 4.66 4.87 -10.80
C GLU A 30 3.46 4.09 -11.31
N LYS A 31 3.48 2.77 -11.17
CA LYS A 31 2.37 1.97 -11.65
C LYS A 31 1.10 2.20 -10.84
N THR A 32 1.25 2.33 -9.53
CA THR A 32 0.09 2.54 -8.67
C THR A 32 -0.52 3.92 -8.92
N ASP A 33 0.32 4.94 -9.02
CA ASP A 33 -0.17 6.30 -9.26
C ASP A 33 -0.87 6.39 -10.61
N ALA A 34 -0.31 5.77 -11.64
CA ALA A 34 -0.94 5.78 -12.96
C ALA A 34 -2.34 5.17 -12.91
N ALA A 35 -2.48 4.06 -12.17
CA ALA A 35 -3.79 3.41 -12.06
C ALA A 35 -4.78 4.29 -11.29
N ILE A 36 -4.32 4.93 -10.23
CA ILE A 36 -5.18 5.80 -9.44
C ILE A 36 -5.66 6.99 -10.29
N ILE A 37 -4.73 7.61 -11.00
CA ILE A 37 -5.07 8.78 -11.81
C ILE A 37 -6.01 8.39 -12.94
N SER A 38 -5.80 7.24 -13.54
CA SER A 38 -6.64 6.78 -14.64
C SER A 38 -8.05 6.40 -14.17
N ALA A 39 -8.15 5.70 -13.05
CA ALA A 39 -9.41 5.13 -12.62
C ALA A 39 -10.26 6.08 -11.77
N HIS A 40 -9.64 7.06 -11.12
CA HIS A 40 -10.34 7.95 -10.19
C HIS A 40 -11.16 7.16 -9.18
N PRO A 41 -10.51 6.24 -8.44
CA PRO A 41 -11.25 5.36 -7.53
C PRO A 41 -11.72 6.12 -6.30
N LYS A 42 -12.70 5.55 -5.62
CA LYS A 42 -13.10 6.05 -4.31
C LYS A 42 -12.26 5.45 -3.21
N ARG A 43 -11.60 4.31 -3.49
CA ARG A 43 -10.82 3.60 -2.50
C ARG A 43 -9.59 3.00 -3.17
N VAL A 44 -8.46 3.10 -2.47
CA VAL A 44 -7.21 2.51 -2.92
C VAL A 44 -6.72 1.57 -1.84
N VAL A 45 -6.34 0.36 -2.24
CA VAL A 45 -5.82 -0.65 -1.33
C VAL A 45 -4.40 -0.99 -1.76
N LEU A 46 -3.47 -0.93 -0.83
CA LEU A 46 -2.12 -1.45 -1.02
C LEU A 46 -2.04 -2.75 -0.25
N ASP A 47 -1.84 -3.84 -0.96
CA ASP A 47 -1.84 -5.17 -0.35
C ASP A 47 -0.41 -5.65 -0.17
N PHE A 48 0.01 -5.79 1.07
CA PHE A 48 1.38 -6.18 1.43
C PHE A 48 1.51 -7.66 1.75
N SER A 49 0.48 -8.47 1.46
CA SER A 49 0.51 -9.89 1.86
C SER A 49 1.71 -10.64 1.32
N GLY A 50 2.16 -10.27 0.13
CA GLY A 50 3.30 -10.94 -0.51
C GLY A 50 4.64 -10.31 -0.19
N VAL A 51 4.67 -9.27 0.63
CA VAL A 51 5.93 -8.58 0.95
C VAL A 51 6.67 -9.37 2.01
N THR A 52 7.94 -9.66 1.73
CA THR A 52 8.79 -10.45 2.62
C THR A 52 9.76 -9.60 3.43
N PHE A 53 10.03 -8.40 2.97
CA PHE A 53 10.94 -7.47 3.64
C PHE A 53 10.59 -6.05 3.21
N MET A 54 10.76 -5.10 4.12
CA MET A 54 10.46 -3.72 3.82
C MET A 54 11.36 -2.83 4.66
N ASP A 55 12.07 -1.90 4.00
CA ASP A 55 12.79 -0.85 4.72
C ASP A 55 11.88 0.39 4.78
N SER A 56 12.46 1.54 5.14
CA SER A 56 11.68 2.76 5.30
C SER A 56 11.03 3.24 4.00
N SER A 57 11.45 2.69 2.85
CA SER A 57 10.81 3.01 1.58
C SER A 57 9.34 2.60 1.57
N GLY A 58 8.98 1.55 2.33
CA GLY A 58 7.59 1.14 2.45
C GLY A 58 6.73 2.20 3.10
N ILE A 59 7.29 2.89 4.09
CA ILE A 59 6.58 3.99 4.72
C ILE A 59 6.37 5.11 3.72
N GLY A 60 7.41 5.44 2.95
CA GLY A 60 7.31 6.47 1.93
C GLY A 60 6.28 6.14 0.87
N LEU A 61 6.19 4.85 0.49
CA LEU A 61 5.16 4.43 -0.46
C LEU A 61 3.77 4.75 0.06
N VAL A 62 3.51 4.43 1.32
CA VAL A 62 2.19 4.68 1.89
C VAL A 62 1.92 6.17 1.98
N MET A 63 2.88 6.95 2.44
CA MET A 63 2.67 8.39 2.59
C MET A 63 2.44 9.08 1.27
N GLY A 64 3.18 8.70 0.23
CA GLY A 64 2.99 9.30 -1.10
C GLY A 64 1.65 8.94 -1.69
N ARG A 65 1.22 7.70 -1.51
CA ARG A 65 -0.10 7.27 -2.01
C ARG A 65 -1.20 7.97 -1.23
N TYR A 66 -0.99 8.19 0.06
CA TYR A 66 -1.95 8.95 0.84
C TYR A 66 -2.16 10.36 0.27
N LYS A 67 -1.08 11.03 -0.11
CA LYS A 67 -1.20 12.39 -0.64
C LYS A 67 -2.02 12.41 -1.94
N ILE A 68 -1.78 11.45 -2.82
CA ILE A 68 -2.55 11.35 -4.05
C ILE A 68 -4.02 11.07 -3.75
N CYS A 69 -4.27 10.12 -2.84
CA CYS A 69 -5.64 9.78 -2.48
C CYS A 69 -6.36 10.97 -1.89
N GLU A 70 -5.68 11.70 -1.02
CA GLU A 70 -6.28 12.88 -0.40
C GLU A 70 -6.65 13.92 -1.45
N SER A 71 -5.77 14.16 -2.42
CA SER A 71 -6.04 15.16 -3.45
C SER A 71 -7.20 14.75 -4.35
N MET A 72 -7.52 13.47 -4.43
CA MET A 72 -8.55 12.95 -5.32
C MET A 72 -9.81 12.53 -4.56
N GLY A 73 -9.84 12.71 -3.26
CA GLY A 73 -11.00 12.35 -2.46
C GLY A 73 -11.16 10.85 -2.27
N ALA A 74 -10.09 10.08 -2.39
CA ALA A 74 -10.13 8.63 -2.21
C ALA A 74 -9.64 8.27 -0.82
N SER A 75 -10.13 7.15 -0.30
CA SER A 75 -9.62 6.61 0.96
C SER A 75 -8.49 5.64 0.66
N LEU A 76 -7.61 5.46 1.64
CA LEU A 76 -6.46 4.57 1.51
C LEU A 76 -6.49 3.51 2.59
N GLU A 77 -6.31 2.26 2.18
CA GLU A 77 -6.21 1.13 3.10
C GLU A 77 -4.97 0.33 2.80
N ILE A 78 -4.33 -0.16 3.83
CA ILE A 78 -3.14 -1.00 3.71
C ILE A 78 -3.50 -2.36 4.28
N HIS A 79 -3.48 -3.38 3.44
CA HIS A 79 -3.87 -4.73 3.85
C HIS A 79 -2.69 -5.66 3.91
N GLY A 80 -2.84 -6.75 4.65
CA GLY A 80 -1.88 -7.83 4.63
C GLY A 80 -0.57 -7.54 5.31
N LEU A 81 -0.55 -6.60 6.24
CA LEU A 81 0.69 -6.25 6.93
C LEU A 81 1.12 -7.34 7.89
N SER A 82 2.42 -7.68 7.83
CA SER A 82 2.99 -8.54 8.86
C SER A 82 2.94 -7.81 10.19
N ARG A 83 3.10 -8.57 11.26
CA ARG A 83 3.12 -7.98 12.59
C ARG A 83 4.18 -6.88 12.69
N HIS A 84 5.36 -7.18 12.16
CA HIS A 84 6.46 -6.22 12.18
C HIS A 84 6.14 -4.96 11.35
N ALA A 85 5.67 -5.14 10.13
CA ALA A 85 5.35 -4.01 9.27
C ALA A 85 4.24 -3.16 9.86
N TYR A 86 3.24 -3.80 10.45
CA TYR A 86 2.16 -3.08 11.09
C TYR A 86 2.69 -2.20 12.22
N LYS A 87 3.57 -2.77 13.05
CA LYS A 87 4.16 -2.02 14.16
C LYS A 87 4.97 -0.83 13.67
N VAL A 88 5.79 -1.05 12.63
CA VAL A 88 6.63 0.02 12.09
C VAL A 88 5.75 1.15 11.54
N MET A 89 4.68 0.81 10.83
CA MET A 89 3.80 1.82 10.28
C MET A 89 3.05 2.59 11.36
N CYS A 90 2.65 1.91 12.43
CA CYS A 90 2.01 2.59 13.54
C CYS A 90 2.97 3.54 14.25
N LEU A 91 4.23 3.14 14.40
CA LEU A 91 5.23 4.02 15.00
C LEU A 91 5.46 5.27 14.14
N ALA A 92 5.28 5.14 12.83
CA ALA A 92 5.41 6.28 11.92
C ALA A 92 4.12 7.12 11.84
N GLY A 93 3.08 6.71 12.54
CA GLY A 93 1.83 7.48 12.57
C GLY A 93 0.90 7.24 11.41
N LEU A 94 1.13 6.19 10.62
CA LEU A 94 0.34 5.96 9.42
C LEU A 94 -1.09 5.56 9.72
N GLN A 95 -1.37 5.07 10.92
CA GLN A 95 -2.74 4.72 11.29
C GLN A 95 -3.64 5.96 11.35
N ASN A 96 -3.04 7.14 11.41
CA ASN A 96 -3.80 8.39 11.38
C ASN A 96 -4.15 8.81 9.96
N LEU A 97 -3.53 8.18 8.95
CA LEU A 97 -3.70 8.58 7.56
C LEU A 97 -4.46 7.54 6.75
N ALA A 98 -4.35 6.28 7.13
CA ALA A 98 -4.91 5.18 6.37
C ALA A 98 -5.37 4.09 7.31
N VAL A 99 -6.24 3.22 6.80
CA VAL A 99 -6.65 2.04 7.56
C VAL A 99 -5.57 0.98 7.39
N LEU A 100 -5.01 0.51 8.51
CA LEU A 100 -3.97 -0.49 8.49
C LEU A 100 -4.56 -1.83 8.96
N LYS A 101 -4.41 -2.86 8.13
CA LYS A 101 -4.93 -4.19 8.45
C LYS A 101 -3.82 -5.20 8.43
N LYS A 102 -3.71 -5.96 9.49
CA LYS A 102 -2.70 -7.01 9.59
C LYS A 102 -3.06 -8.19 8.73
N LYS A 103 -2.02 -8.90 8.29
CA LYS A 103 -2.18 -10.16 7.58
C LYS A 103 -2.90 -11.14 8.49
N LYS A 104 -3.85 -11.86 7.91
CA LYS A 104 -4.53 -12.89 8.66
C LYS A 104 -3.54 -14.02 8.94
N GLU A 105 -3.36 -14.35 10.20
CA GLU A 105 -2.42 -15.39 10.57
C GLU A 105 -3.11 -16.73 10.52
N ALA A 106 -2.31 -17.75 10.17
CA ALA A 106 -2.83 -19.09 10.20
C ALA A 106 -3.22 -19.45 11.64
N GLU A 107 -4.33 -20.09 11.77
CA GLU A 107 -4.75 -20.53 13.10
C GLU A 107 -3.88 -21.66 13.57
N LYS A 108 -3.57 -21.63 14.82
CA LYS A 108 -2.71 -22.66 15.40
C LYS A 108 -3.55 -23.68 16.09
#